data_f3542b3df8d38947029a0753cb7cc889
#
_entry.id   f3542b3df8d38947029a0753cb7cc889
#
_cell.length_a   1.000
_cell.length_b   1.000
_cell.length_c   1.000
_cell.angle_alpha   90.00
_cell.angle_beta   90.00
_cell.angle_gamma   90.00
#
_symmetry.space_group_name_H-M   'P 1'
#
loop_
_entity.id
_entity.type
_entity.pdbx_description
1 polymer ?
#
loop_
_entity_poly.entity_id
_entity_poly.type
_entity_poly.pdbx_seq_one_letter_code
_entity_poly.pdbx_strand_id
1 'polypeptide(L)'
;MLRQDVEAREPLITREHLKPNELESDEGEIIFDRSSSNHPRDAGESSQRRLTYEEAVEEAGFGLFHWLLLVVCGWANASDAVEILCVSFLLPTARCDLLLSSSDMGLLTASIFLGMMVGGYMWGYLADQKGRCRILVVSLTVNGVFGGLASVAPWFWLFLLLRFISGIGVGGSIPVIFSYFSEFMPRRRRGAMISALATFWMAGNILAAGLAWLVIPRTWAHFSLGFLDFQSWRLFVVLCSVPSLTSALVFRLFMPESPKFLLEAGQEKEALHVFKVMFKLNMWGKGKSLPEFGLCINSKKRSEQEETGPHGSQRERLCCIVKKAMMPIKQMFNGSLRSRSFILLIIFYCISFGYYGLWMWFPELFKRIEDGGSPCANASLPSLLHNQSCYPVKTAVYMEGFIVAASNLPGNIFTILIMDTTGGKPLLAVSLMVSSVSVFFIYLVQTKAQSLLLSCIFSGVSVIAWNSLDVLGTELYPTQIRSSALGFFTGVGRVAAIMGNIGFGMLVDTNCAVPILLVSALLLTGGLVALLLPQTKHSELT
;
A
#
# COMPACT_ATOMS: atom_id res chain seq x y z
N MET A 1 28.03 23.43 -34.25
CA MET A 1 28.07 24.90 -34.38
C MET A 1 26.96 25.38 -33.46
N LEU A 2 27.20 25.78 -32.31
CA LEU A 2 27.89 26.77 -31.54
C LEU A 2 27.94 26.30 -30.06
N ARG A 3 29.15 26.22 -29.58
CA ARG A 3 29.51 26.25 -28.17
C ARG A 3 29.38 27.67 -27.68
N GLN A 4 28.81 27.92 -26.52
CA GLN A 4 29.20 29.08 -25.71
C GLN A 4 29.04 28.75 -24.22
N ASP A 5 30.15 29.00 -23.57
CA ASP A 5 30.47 28.97 -22.17
C ASP A 5 29.57 29.88 -21.33
N VAL A 6 29.18 29.47 -20.11
CA VAL A 6 28.71 30.37 -19.06
C VAL A 6 29.46 30.05 -17.78
N GLU A 7 30.25 31.07 -17.40
CA GLU A 7 31.07 31.17 -16.21
C GLU A 7 30.32 31.02 -14.89
N ALA A 8 31.07 30.46 -13.95
CA ALA A 8 30.75 30.45 -12.54
C ALA A 8 30.64 31.87 -11.96
N ARG A 9 29.58 32.16 -11.23
CA ARG A 9 29.50 33.30 -10.30
C ARG A 9 29.32 32.74 -8.87
N GLU A 10 30.37 32.93 -8.08
CA GLU A 10 30.33 32.88 -6.62
C GLU A 10 29.57 34.09 -6.07
N PRO A 11 28.74 33.95 -5.02
CA PRO A 11 28.27 35.08 -4.26
C PRO A 11 29.20 35.40 -3.10
N LEU A 12 29.75 36.62 -3.14
CA LEU A 12 30.43 37.29 -2.04
C LEU A 12 29.47 37.48 -0.86
N ILE A 13 29.80 36.92 0.29
CA ILE A 13 29.17 37.30 1.55
C ILE A 13 30.08 38.30 2.25
N THR A 14 29.60 39.52 2.34
CA THR A 14 30.18 40.61 3.12
C THR A 14 29.94 40.38 4.61
N ARG A 15 31.03 40.34 5.36
CA ARG A 15 31.03 40.41 6.82
C ARG A 15 30.72 41.83 7.27
N GLU A 16 29.67 42.03 8.04
CA GLU A 16 29.52 43.21 8.87
C GLU A 16 29.48 42.85 10.37
N HIS A 17 30.22 43.70 11.08
CA HIS A 17 30.53 43.63 12.52
C HIS A 17 29.31 43.88 13.40
N LEU A 18 29.18 43.11 14.48
CA LEU A 18 28.58 43.57 15.73
C LEU A 18 29.37 43.03 16.91
N LYS A 19 29.72 43.95 17.82
CA LYS A 19 30.53 43.76 19.02
C LYS A 19 29.76 43.12 20.17
N PRO A 20 30.48 42.60 21.21
CA PRO A 20 29.93 41.79 22.25
C PRO A 20 29.51 42.59 23.50
N ASN A 21 28.55 42.09 24.26
CA ASN A 21 28.43 42.40 25.71
C ASN A 21 28.06 41.15 26.48
N GLU A 22 29.01 40.75 27.31
CA GLU A 22 29.01 40.30 28.67
C GLU A 22 27.73 39.69 29.28
N LEU A 23 27.86 38.45 29.76
CA LEU A 23 27.62 38.10 31.17
C LEU A 23 28.20 36.69 31.49
N GLU A 24 29.02 36.69 32.52
CA GLU A 24 29.62 35.59 33.28
C GLU A 24 28.66 34.43 33.57
N SER A 25 29.09 33.19 33.73
CA SER A 25 29.98 32.47 34.59
C SER A 25 29.68 30.97 34.42
N ASP A 26 30.56 30.09 34.25
CA ASP A 26 31.11 29.16 35.22
C ASP A 26 32.09 28.18 34.57
N GLU A 27 33.20 28.04 35.24
CA GLU A 27 34.38 27.31 34.79
C GLU A 27 34.19 25.80 34.88
N GLY A 28 34.72 25.10 33.88
CA GLY A 28 34.96 23.66 33.85
C GLY A 28 36.13 23.37 32.93
N GLU A 29 37.32 23.72 33.37
CA GLU A 29 38.62 23.51 32.72
C GLU A 29 38.87 22.00 32.55
N ILE A 30 38.92 21.46 31.32
CA ILE A 30 39.51 20.16 31.04
C ILE A 30 40.85 20.37 30.36
N ILE A 31 41.89 20.19 31.18
CA ILE A 31 43.31 20.20 30.82
C ILE A 31 43.60 19.06 29.83
N PHE A 32 44.11 19.41 28.68
CA PHE A 32 44.74 18.49 27.73
C PHE A 32 46.18 18.20 28.22
N ASP A 33 46.35 17.06 28.89
CA ASP A 33 47.68 16.58 29.23
C ASP A 33 48.32 15.88 28.00
N ARG A 34 49.37 16.51 27.53
CA ARG A 34 50.24 16.04 26.46
C ARG A 34 51.41 15.29 27.09
N SER A 35 51.21 14.04 27.47
CA SER A 35 52.33 13.17 27.82
C SER A 35 52.56 12.12 26.70
N SER A 36 53.67 12.29 26.04
CA SER A 36 54.28 11.32 25.14
C SER A 36 54.64 10.05 25.88
N SER A 37 54.01 8.93 25.53
CA SER A 37 54.57 7.60 25.81
C SER A 37 54.69 6.83 24.47
N ASN A 38 55.92 6.68 24.03
CA ASN A 38 56.33 5.76 23.00
C ASN A 38 56.04 4.31 23.44
N HIS A 39 55.01 3.70 22.87
CA HIS A 39 54.88 2.27 22.76
C HIS A 39 54.92 1.85 21.28
N PRO A 40 55.62 0.77 20.93
CA PRO A 40 55.69 0.34 19.54
C PRO A 40 54.31 -0.13 19.10
N ARG A 41 53.79 0.48 18.04
CA ARG A 41 52.57 0.04 17.35
C ARG A 41 52.85 -1.33 16.73
N ASP A 42 52.15 -2.34 17.20
CA ASP A 42 52.02 -3.60 16.49
C ASP A 42 51.45 -3.32 15.10
N ALA A 43 52.32 -3.52 14.11
CA ALA A 43 52.00 -3.49 12.70
C ALA A 43 51.17 -4.73 12.38
N GLY A 44 49.83 -4.62 12.25
CA GLY A 44 49.01 -5.79 11.86
C GLY A 44 47.51 -5.61 11.79
N GLU A 45 46.92 -4.53 12.29
CA GLU A 45 45.50 -4.30 12.02
C GLU A 45 45.36 -3.29 10.87
N SER A 46 45.06 -3.79 9.68
CA SER A 46 44.55 -2.98 8.58
C SER A 46 43.30 -2.25 9.11
N SER A 47 43.37 -0.94 9.20
CA SER A 47 42.24 -0.07 9.55
C SER A 47 41.11 -0.31 8.54
N GLN A 48 40.28 -1.32 8.81
CA GLN A 48 39.14 -1.65 7.96
C GLN A 48 38.21 -0.43 7.95
N ARG A 49 38.00 0.17 6.76
CA ARG A 49 37.09 1.29 6.56
C ARG A 49 35.70 0.89 7.06
N ARG A 50 35.18 1.54 8.07
CA ARG A 50 33.81 1.30 8.58
C ARG A 50 32.85 2.24 7.90
N LEU A 51 31.81 1.68 7.29
CA LEU A 51 30.76 2.41 6.60
C LEU A 51 29.47 2.40 7.40
N THR A 52 28.71 3.47 7.27
CA THR A 52 27.32 3.50 7.73
C THR A 52 26.46 2.66 6.82
N TYR A 53 25.26 2.27 7.26
CA TYR A 53 24.30 1.51 6.47
C TYR A 53 24.01 2.16 5.10
N GLU A 54 23.76 3.47 5.08
CA GLU A 54 23.41 4.18 3.84
C GLU A 54 24.61 4.25 2.87
N GLU A 55 25.82 4.44 3.38
CA GLU A 55 27.05 4.40 2.57
C GLU A 55 27.29 3.01 2.00
N ALA A 56 27.02 1.94 2.77
CA ALA A 56 27.15 0.58 2.29
C ALA A 56 26.14 0.25 1.16
N VAL A 57 24.92 0.77 1.26
CA VAL A 57 23.91 0.64 0.18
C VAL A 57 24.37 1.39 -1.08
N GLU A 58 24.95 2.60 -0.93
CA GLU A 58 25.48 3.36 -2.05
C GLU A 58 26.71 2.70 -2.68
N GLU A 59 27.62 2.13 -1.88
CA GLU A 59 28.80 1.39 -2.34
C GLU A 59 28.42 0.10 -3.09
N ALA A 60 27.35 -0.60 -2.65
CA ALA A 60 26.81 -1.76 -3.37
C ALA A 60 26.27 -1.40 -4.75
N GLY A 61 26.07 -0.10 -5.05
CA GLY A 61 25.67 0.43 -6.34
C GLY A 61 24.24 0.08 -6.72
N PHE A 62 23.80 0.62 -7.86
CA PHE A 62 22.47 0.35 -8.42
C PHE A 62 22.60 -0.45 -9.72
N GLY A 63 21.85 -1.55 -9.85
CA GLY A 63 21.93 -2.40 -11.05
C GLY A 63 20.91 -3.54 -11.06
N LEU A 64 21.30 -4.68 -11.62
CA LEU A 64 20.43 -5.82 -11.88
C LEU A 64 19.68 -6.33 -10.64
N PHE A 65 20.34 -6.37 -9.48
CA PHE A 65 19.71 -6.79 -8.22
C PHE A 65 18.44 -5.97 -7.92
N HIS A 66 18.50 -4.65 -8.11
CA HIS A 66 17.40 -3.76 -7.80
C HIS A 66 16.21 -3.92 -8.76
N TRP A 67 16.49 -4.22 -10.04
CA TRP A 67 15.43 -4.53 -11.01
C TRP A 67 14.77 -5.88 -10.74
N LEU A 68 15.56 -6.90 -10.37
CA LEU A 68 15.01 -8.19 -9.95
C LEU A 68 14.16 -8.04 -8.67
N LEU A 69 14.66 -7.28 -7.69
CA LEU A 69 13.94 -6.99 -6.46
C LEU A 69 12.62 -6.25 -6.75
N LEU A 70 12.62 -5.29 -7.68
CA LEU A 70 11.40 -4.59 -8.12
C LEU A 70 10.38 -5.56 -8.71
N VAL A 71 10.79 -6.48 -9.56
CA VAL A 71 9.89 -7.46 -10.16
C VAL A 71 9.31 -8.41 -9.10
N VAL A 72 10.13 -8.90 -8.18
CA VAL A 72 9.70 -9.82 -7.12
C VAL A 72 8.75 -9.13 -6.13
N CYS A 73 9.14 -7.97 -5.61
CA CYS A 73 8.28 -7.18 -4.71
C CYS A 73 7.02 -6.67 -5.44
N GLY A 74 7.16 -6.30 -6.71
CA GLY A 74 6.05 -5.90 -7.58
C GLY A 74 5.05 -7.02 -7.78
N TRP A 75 5.52 -8.24 -8.04
CA TRP A 75 4.66 -9.43 -8.17
C TRP A 75 3.89 -9.72 -6.88
N ALA A 76 4.55 -9.59 -5.71
CA ALA A 76 3.88 -9.70 -4.42
C ALA A 76 2.83 -8.60 -4.21
N ASN A 77 3.14 -7.34 -4.55
CA ASN A 77 2.18 -6.23 -4.47
C ASN A 77 1.00 -6.42 -5.44
N ALA A 78 1.25 -6.93 -6.64
CA ALA A 78 0.21 -7.28 -7.61
C ALA A 78 -0.67 -8.42 -7.09
N SER A 79 -0.11 -9.42 -6.40
CA SER A 79 -0.87 -10.53 -5.83
C SER A 79 -1.88 -10.08 -4.77
N ASP A 80 -1.52 -9.09 -3.96
CA ASP A 80 -2.43 -8.50 -2.96
C ASP A 80 -3.59 -7.75 -3.64
N ALA A 81 -3.32 -7.03 -4.71
CA ALA A 81 -4.35 -6.38 -5.52
C ALA A 81 -5.31 -7.41 -6.17
N VAL A 82 -4.76 -8.51 -6.70
CA VAL A 82 -5.56 -9.62 -7.27
C VAL A 82 -6.51 -10.19 -6.25
N GLU A 83 -6.05 -10.42 -5.02
CA GLU A 83 -6.87 -11.03 -3.97
C GLU A 83 -8.02 -10.12 -3.52
N ILE A 84 -7.78 -8.82 -3.39
CA ILE A 84 -8.84 -7.86 -3.05
C ILE A 84 -9.88 -7.80 -4.17
N LEU A 85 -9.44 -7.67 -5.41
CA LEU A 85 -10.33 -7.54 -6.56
C LEU A 85 -11.06 -8.85 -6.91
N CYS A 86 -10.49 -9.99 -6.55
CA CYS A 86 -11.12 -11.28 -6.69
C CYS A 86 -12.52 -11.30 -6.07
N VAL A 87 -12.69 -10.75 -4.86
CA VAL A 87 -13.99 -10.69 -4.18
C VAL A 87 -15.00 -9.89 -5.01
N SER A 88 -14.59 -8.77 -5.59
CA SER A 88 -15.48 -7.93 -6.42
C SER A 88 -16.04 -8.70 -7.63
N PHE A 89 -15.17 -9.39 -8.37
CA PHE A 89 -15.58 -10.11 -9.60
C PHE A 89 -16.38 -11.37 -9.34
N LEU A 90 -16.23 -12.04 -8.20
CA LEU A 90 -16.99 -13.24 -7.89
C LEU A 90 -18.43 -12.93 -7.44
N LEU A 91 -18.73 -11.72 -6.93
CA LEU A 91 -20.05 -11.39 -6.35
C LEU A 91 -21.21 -11.72 -7.29
N PRO A 92 -21.22 -11.29 -8.58
CA PRO A 92 -22.36 -11.52 -9.46
C PRO A 92 -22.67 -13.01 -9.68
N THR A 93 -21.64 -13.86 -9.65
CA THR A 93 -21.76 -15.30 -9.95
C THR A 93 -21.96 -16.12 -8.67
N ALA A 94 -21.21 -15.82 -7.61
CA ALA A 94 -21.30 -16.53 -6.34
C ALA A 94 -22.63 -16.28 -5.61
N ARG A 95 -23.35 -15.19 -5.95
CA ARG A 95 -24.64 -14.84 -5.37
C ARG A 95 -25.64 -16.00 -5.43
N CYS A 96 -25.71 -16.68 -6.57
CA CYS A 96 -26.61 -17.81 -6.76
C CYS A 96 -26.15 -19.07 -6.03
N ASP A 97 -24.86 -19.41 -6.12
CA ASP A 97 -24.32 -20.64 -5.56
C ASP A 97 -24.32 -20.64 -4.03
N LEU A 98 -23.97 -19.49 -3.45
CA LEU A 98 -23.91 -19.31 -1.98
C LEU A 98 -25.20 -18.68 -1.40
N LEU A 99 -26.24 -18.47 -2.21
CA LEU A 99 -27.53 -17.86 -1.81
C LEU A 99 -27.35 -16.50 -1.09
N LEU A 100 -26.53 -15.61 -1.65
CA LEU A 100 -26.16 -14.34 -1.03
C LEU A 100 -27.26 -13.30 -1.22
N SER A 101 -27.65 -12.65 -0.12
CA SER A 101 -28.35 -11.36 -0.14
C SER A 101 -27.37 -10.22 -0.49
N SER A 102 -27.87 -9.05 -0.87
CA SER A 102 -27.00 -7.89 -1.08
C SER A 102 -26.27 -7.45 0.19
N SER A 103 -26.88 -7.62 1.36
CA SER A 103 -26.23 -7.41 2.65
C SER A 103 -25.09 -8.39 2.89
N ASP A 104 -25.24 -9.66 2.50
CA ASP A 104 -24.18 -10.66 2.60
C ASP A 104 -23.01 -10.34 1.67
N MET A 105 -23.29 -9.83 0.47
CA MET A 105 -22.27 -9.36 -0.46
C MET A 105 -21.48 -8.15 0.11
N GLY A 106 -22.18 -7.21 0.75
CA GLY A 106 -21.55 -6.10 1.46
C GLY A 106 -20.67 -6.55 2.64
N LEU A 107 -21.14 -7.53 3.40
CA LEU A 107 -20.38 -8.13 4.48
C LEU A 107 -19.13 -8.88 3.97
N LEU A 108 -19.27 -9.59 2.86
CA LEU A 108 -18.17 -10.32 2.24
C LEU A 108 -17.06 -9.39 1.75
N THR A 109 -17.41 -8.30 1.06
CA THR A 109 -16.44 -7.29 0.62
C THR A 109 -15.82 -6.55 1.80
N ALA A 110 -16.58 -6.25 2.85
CA ALA A 110 -16.07 -5.63 4.06
C ALA A 110 -15.12 -6.54 4.85
N SER A 111 -15.34 -7.86 4.83
CA SER A 111 -14.55 -8.81 5.62
C SER A 111 -13.07 -8.79 5.27
N ILE A 112 -12.73 -8.62 3.99
CA ILE A 112 -11.33 -8.56 3.56
C ILE A 112 -10.65 -7.30 4.11
N PHE A 113 -11.32 -6.15 4.13
CA PHE A 113 -10.79 -4.90 4.69
C PHE A 113 -10.65 -4.98 6.22
N LEU A 114 -11.57 -5.66 6.89
CA LEU A 114 -11.46 -5.94 8.32
C LEU A 114 -10.25 -6.83 8.61
N GLY A 115 -10.05 -7.88 7.81
CA GLY A 115 -8.85 -8.72 7.88
C GLY A 115 -7.57 -7.91 7.65
N MET A 116 -7.56 -7.04 6.65
CA MET A 116 -6.41 -6.17 6.36
C MET A 116 -6.08 -5.22 7.52
N MET A 117 -7.09 -4.71 8.21
CA MET A 117 -6.89 -3.85 9.37
C MET A 117 -6.20 -4.62 10.51
N VAL A 118 -6.67 -5.81 10.83
CA VAL A 118 -6.07 -6.67 11.86
C VAL A 118 -4.66 -7.11 11.46
N GLY A 119 -4.49 -7.55 10.21
CA GLY A 119 -3.22 -8.03 9.68
C GLY A 119 -2.15 -6.93 9.64
N GLY A 120 -2.50 -5.72 9.25
CA GLY A 120 -1.57 -4.60 9.17
C GLY A 120 -0.86 -4.32 10.49
N TYR A 121 -1.60 -4.31 11.58
CA TYR A 121 -1.01 -4.14 12.93
C TYR A 121 -0.19 -5.35 13.38
N MET A 122 -0.75 -6.56 13.21
CA MET A 122 -0.12 -7.78 13.70
C MET A 122 1.20 -8.08 12.98
N TRP A 123 1.19 -8.08 11.66
CA TRP A 123 2.37 -8.41 10.87
C TRP A 123 3.40 -7.30 10.83
N GLY A 124 2.98 -6.02 10.88
CA GLY A 124 3.90 -4.89 11.00
C GLY A 124 4.77 -5.03 12.25
N TYR A 125 4.16 -5.28 13.39
CA TYR A 125 4.88 -5.52 14.65
C TYR A 125 5.80 -6.76 14.59
N LEU A 126 5.32 -7.85 14.03
CA LEU A 126 6.12 -9.08 13.89
C LEU A 126 7.28 -8.92 12.90
N ALA A 127 7.12 -8.12 11.84
CA ALA A 127 8.18 -7.86 10.87
C ALA A 127 9.38 -7.12 11.48
N ASP A 128 9.12 -6.21 12.39
CA ASP A 128 10.19 -5.50 13.11
C ASP A 128 10.93 -6.39 14.12
N GLN A 129 10.31 -7.48 14.59
CA GLN A 129 10.94 -8.39 15.56
C GLN A 129 11.58 -9.62 14.92
N LYS A 130 10.95 -10.20 13.91
CA LYS A 130 11.34 -11.50 13.34
C LYS A 130 12.00 -11.43 11.96
N GLY A 131 12.05 -10.24 11.40
CA GLY A 131 12.59 -10.01 10.06
C GLY A 131 11.51 -9.80 9.02
N ARG A 132 11.80 -8.94 8.06
CA ARG A 132 10.83 -8.50 7.04
C ARG A 132 10.56 -9.58 6.01
N CYS A 133 11.61 -10.24 5.50
CA CYS A 133 11.46 -11.31 4.51
C CYS A 133 10.69 -12.52 5.06
N ARG A 134 11.00 -12.94 6.30
CA ARG A 134 10.30 -14.06 6.94
C ARG A 134 8.81 -13.79 7.10
N ILE A 135 8.45 -12.58 7.53
CA ILE A 135 7.05 -12.21 7.71
C ILE A 135 6.34 -12.07 6.37
N LEU A 136 7.01 -11.57 5.33
CA LEU A 136 6.44 -11.57 3.97
C LEU A 136 6.09 -12.97 3.49
N VAL A 137 6.99 -13.93 3.68
CA VAL A 137 6.72 -15.33 3.31
C VAL A 137 5.48 -15.86 4.03
N VAL A 138 5.37 -15.61 5.35
CA VAL A 138 4.23 -16.12 6.14
C VAL A 138 2.93 -15.41 5.73
N SER A 139 2.92 -14.08 5.60
CA SER A 139 1.71 -13.31 5.25
C SER A 139 1.21 -13.65 3.85
N LEU A 140 2.10 -13.77 2.86
CA LEU A 140 1.75 -14.19 1.50
C LEU A 140 1.28 -15.64 1.44
N THR A 141 1.85 -16.53 2.26
CA THR A 141 1.38 -17.92 2.37
C THR A 141 -0.02 -17.97 2.98
N VAL A 142 -0.28 -17.22 4.05
CA VAL A 142 -1.62 -17.11 4.66
C VAL A 142 -2.62 -16.59 3.62
N ASN A 143 -2.28 -15.51 2.92
CA ASN A 143 -3.11 -14.97 1.86
C ASN A 143 -3.43 -16.03 0.79
N GLY A 144 -2.42 -16.66 0.20
CA GLY A 144 -2.61 -17.62 -0.90
C GLY A 144 -3.32 -18.92 -0.45
N VAL A 145 -2.98 -19.48 0.70
CA VAL A 145 -3.60 -20.73 1.18
C VAL A 145 -5.07 -20.50 1.53
N PHE A 146 -5.39 -19.52 2.36
CA PHE A 146 -6.77 -19.29 2.78
C PHE A 146 -7.62 -18.67 1.66
N GLY A 147 -7.04 -17.86 0.78
CA GLY A 147 -7.67 -17.39 -0.45
C GLY A 147 -8.06 -18.55 -1.35
N GLY A 148 -7.14 -19.50 -1.59
CA GLY A 148 -7.38 -20.70 -2.39
C GLY A 148 -8.37 -21.67 -1.74
N LEU A 149 -8.25 -21.92 -0.43
CA LEU A 149 -9.19 -22.79 0.32
C LEU A 149 -10.63 -22.27 0.28
N ALA A 150 -10.83 -20.95 0.15
CA ALA A 150 -12.17 -20.40 -0.01
C ALA A 150 -12.91 -20.96 -1.24
N SER A 151 -12.20 -21.41 -2.28
CA SER A 151 -12.81 -22.00 -3.47
C SER A 151 -13.63 -23.26 -3.20
N VAL A 152 -13.30 -24.01 -2.14
CA VAL A 152 -13.98 -25.25 -1.76
C VAL A 152 -14.98 -25.06 -0.63
N ALA A 153 -15.23 -23.83 -0.19
CA ALA A 153 -16.22 -23.55 0.86
C ALA A 153 -17.65 -23.85 0.34
N PRO A 154 -18.42 -24.73 1.03
CA PRO A 154 -19.76 -25.10 0.59
C PRO A 154 -20.83 -24.10 1.01
N TRP A 155 -20.59 -23.26 2.02
CA TRP A 155 -21.53 -22.27 2.54
C TRP A 155 -20.88 -20.92 2.82
N PHE A 156 -21.70 -19.89 2.88
CA PHE A 156 -21.30 -18.48 2.99
C PHE A 156 -20.39 -18.18 4.20
N TRP A 157 -20.74 -18.65 5.39
CA TRP A 157 -19.99 -18.30 6.61
C TRP A 157 -18.55 -18.84 6.60
N LEU A 158 -18.35 -20.03 6.06
CA LEU A 158 -17.01 -20.57 5.89
C LEU A 158 -16.22 -19.78 4.85
N PHE A 159 -16.88 -19.44 3.73
CA PHE A 159 -16.28 -18.60 2.70
C PHE A 159 -15.87 -17.24 3.27
N LEU A 160 -16.77 -16.58 4.04
CA LEU A 160 -16.53 -15.32 4.71
C LEU A 160 -15.32 -15.40 5.66
N LEU A 161 -15.26 -16.43 6.50
CA LEU A 161 -14.15 -16.64 7.45
C LEU A 161 -12.81 -16.81 6.72
N LEU A 162 -12.78 -17.62 5.66
CA LEU A 162 -11.56 -17.85 4.88
C LEU A 162 -11.10 -16.57 4.17
N ARG A 163 -12.04 -15.76 3.67
CA ARG A 163 -11.74 -14.44 3.09
C ARG A 163 -11.23 -13.43 4.12
N PHE A 164 -11.79 -13.44 5.32
CA PHE A 164 -11.28 -12.63 6.41
C PHE A 164 -9.82 -12.99 6.76
N ILE A 165 -9.51 -14.30 6.87
CA ILE A 165 -8.14 -14.76 7.16
C ILE A 165 -7.18 -14.42 6.00
N SER A 166 -7.61 -14.58 4.75
CA SER A 166 -6.85 -14.13 3.58
C SER A 166 -6.57 -12.62 3.66
N GLY A 167 -7.56 -11.83 4.04
CA GLY A 167 -7.42 -10.39 4.29
C GLY A 167 -6.38 -10.06 5.36
N ILE A 168 -6.26 -10.87 6.42
CA ILE A 168 -5.18 -10.73 7.41
C ILE A 168 -3.81 -10.87 6.72
N GLY A 169 -3.66 -11.84 5.81
CA GLY A 169 -2.45 -12.00 5.01
C GLY A 169 -2.13 -10.74 4.19
N VAL A 170 -3.09 -10.27 3.41
CA VAL A 170 -2.95 -9.06 2.55
C VAL A 170 -2.58 -7.82 3.37
N GLY A 171 -3.24 -7.62 4.52
CA GLY A 171 -2.98 -6.45 5.37
C GLY A 171 -1.55 -6.36 5.89
N GLY A 172 -0.90 -7.52 6.05
CA GLY A 172 0.48 -7.58 6.49
C GLY A 172 1.50 -7.43 5.38
N SER A 173 1.23 -8.00 4.22
CA SER A 173 2.19 -7.98 3.10
C SER A 173 2.43 -6.57 2.56
N ILE A 174 1.39 -5.78 2.34
CA ILE A 174 1.49 -4.44 1.73
C ILE A 174 2.53 -3.55 2.44
N PRO A 175 2.39 -3.19 3.73
CA PRO A 175 3.34 -2.29 4.37
C PRO A 175 4.74 -2.89 4.48
N VAL A 176 4.83 -4.21 4.67
CA VAL A 176 6.12 -4.89 4.81
C VAL A 176 6.87 -4.98 3.48
N ILE A 177 6.18 -5.16 2.33
CA ILE A 177 6.78 -5.13 0.99
C ILE A 177 7.45 -3.77 0.74
N PHE A 178 6.74 -2.66 1.00
CA PHE A 178 7.28 -1.32 0.78
C PHE A 178 8.46 -1.01 1.71
N SER A 179 8.36 -1.42 2.98
CA SER A 179 9.46 -1.28 3.93
C SER A 179 10.67 -2.11 3.51
N TYR A 180 10.48 -3.40 3.23
CA TYR A 180 11.53 -4.31 2.77
C TYR A 180 12.22 -3.77 1.51
N PHE A 181 11.45 -3.37 0.50
CA PHE A 181 11.97 -2.85 -0.75
C PHE A 181 12.78 -1.57 -0.55
N SER A 182 12.28 -0.62 0.25
CA SER A 182 12.94 0.66 0.50
C SER A 182 14.30 0.52 1.19
N GLU A 183 14.49 -0.55 1.95
CA GLU A 183 15.74 -0.83 2.68
C GLU A 183 16.89 -1.33 1.81
N PHE A 184 16.64 -1.72 0.59
CA PHE A 184 17.69 -2.02 -0.38
C PHE A 184 18.00 -0.85 -1.31
N MET A 185 17.20 0.24 -1.29
CA MET A 185 17.30 1.30 -2.28
C MET A 185 18.23 2.44 -1.87
N PRO A 186 19.15 2.86 -2.75
CA PRO A 186 19.94 4.08 -2.56
C PRO A 186 19.04 5.31 -2.42
N ARG A 187 19.43 6.26 -1.56
CA ARG A 187 18.62 7.47 -1.27
C ARG A 187 18.14 8.21 -2.51
N ARG A 188 19.05 8.41 -3.49
CA ARG A 188 18.76 9.16 -4.72
C ARG A 188 17.65 8.56 -5.58
N ARG A 189 17.48 7.22 -5.57
CA ARG A 189 16.52 6.51 -6.43
C ARG A 189 15.34 5.93 -5.68
N ARG A 190 15.34 6.00 -4.35
CA ARG A 190 14.34 5.39 -3.48
C ARG A 190 12.91 5.82 -3.84
N GLY A 191 12.66 7.12 -4.02
CA GLY A 191 11.33 7.63 -4.35
C GLY A 191 10.80 7.11 -5.70
N ALA A 192 11.62 7.22 -6.76
CA ALA A 192 11.24 6.74 -8.09
C ALA A 192 10.96 5.23 -8.12
N MET A 193 11.78 4.45 -7.41
CA MET A 193 11.62 3.00 -7.36
C MET A 193 10.41 2.56 -6.54
N ILE A 194 10.08 3.26 -5.45
CA ILE A 194 8.84 3.04 -4.69
C ILE A 194 7.61 3.35 -5.55
N SER A 195 7.64 4.41 -6.34
CA SER A 195 6.56 4.73 -7.29
C SER A 195 6.41 3.65 -8.37
N ALA A 196 7.54 3.12 -8.87
CA ALA A 196 7.54 1.99 -9.80
C ALA A 196 6.92 0.73 -9.15
N LEU A 197 7.24 0.45 -7.88
CA LEU A 197 6.65 -0.65 -7.13
C LEU A 197 5.13 -0.48 -6.98
N ALA A 198 4.66 0.72 -6.69
CA ALA A 198 3.23 1.02 -6.56
C ALA A 198 2.47 0.78 -7.88
N THR A 199 3.10 0.96 -9.03
CA THR A 199 2.49 0.72 -10.34
C THR A 199 2.09 -0.76 -10.54
N PHE A 200 2.78 -1.70 -9.91
CA PHE A 200 2.42 -3.13 -9.96
C PHE A 200 1.05 -3.44 -9.35
N TRP A 201 0.54 -2.58 -8.47
CA TRP A 201 -0.84 -2.67 -7.99
C TRP A 201 -1.85 -2.59 -9.14
N MET A 202 -1.63 -1.69 -10.09
CA MET A 202 -2.50 -1.55 -11.27
C MET A 202 -2.39 -2.78 -12.18
N ALA A 203 -1.18 -3.34 -12.33
CA ALA A 203 -0.99 -4.59 -13.07
C ALA A 203 -1.76 -5.75 -12.41
N GLY A 204 -1.79 -5.83 -11.08
CA GLY A 204 -2.59 -6.79 -10.33
C GLY A 204 -4.09 -6.66 -10.59
N ASN A 205 -4.61 -5.44 -10.61
CA ASN A 205 -6.01 -5.16 -10.92
C ASN A 205 -6.39 -5.64 -12.33
N ILE A 206 -5.55 -5.35 -13.31
CA ILE A 206 -5.76 -5.78 -14.69
C ILE A 206 -5.68 -7.32 -14.81
N LEU A 207 -4.75 -7.94 -14.10
CA LEU A 207 -4.61 -9.40 -14.06
C LEU A 207 -5.86 -10.05 -13.48
N ALA A 208 -6.38 -9.57 -12.36
CA ALA A 208 -7.60 -10.09 -11.73
C ALA A 208 -8.81 -9.95 -12.65
N ALA A 209 -8.98 -8.77 -13.26
CA ALA A 209 -10.06 -8.50 -14.19
C ALA A 209 -9.97 -9.35 -15.46
N GLY A 210 -8.76 -9.53 -16.00
CA GLY A 210 -8.50 -10.40 -17.15
C GLY A 210 -8.79 -11.87 -16.86
N LEU A 211 -8.35 -12.37 -15.68
CA LEU A 211 -8.67 -13.73 -15.24
C LEU A 211 -10.17 -13.92 -15.06
N ALA A 212 -10.88 -12.95 -14.49
CA ALA A 212 -12.33 -12.99 -14.33
C ALA A 212 -13.03 -13.10 -15.69
N TRP A 213 -12.63 -12.26 -16.65
CA TRP A 213 -13.19 -12.27 -18.00
C TRP A 213 -12.92 -13.57 -18.75
N LEU A 214 -11.73 -14.16 -18.59
CA LEU A 214 -11.36 -15.38 -19.30
C LEU A 214 -11.95 -16.65 -18.69
N VAL A 215 -12.12 -16.69 -17.36
CA VAL A 215 -12.43 -17.93 -16.62
C VAL A 215 -13.91 -18.02 -16.24
N ILE A 216 -14.48 -16.97 -15.63
CA ILE A 216 -15.81 -17.05 -14.99
C ILE A 216 -16.92 -17.35 -16.00
N PRO A 217 -16.97 -16.75 -17.21
CA PRO A 217 -18.05 -17.00 -18.17
C PRO A 217 -17.99 -18.39 -18.82
N ARG A 218 -16.96 -19.18 -18.54
CA ARG A 218 -16.75 -20.49 -19.19
C ARG A 218 -17.38 -21.61 -18.38
N THR A 219 -17.91 -22.61 -19.08
CA THR A 219 -18.59 -23.77 -18.47
C THR A 219 -17.71 -25.01 -18.37
N TRP A 220 -16.50 -25.00 -18.94
CA TRP A 220 -15.60 -26.15 -19.00
C TRP A 220 -15.06 -26.62 -17.63
N ALA A 221 -15.12 -25.78 -16.60
CA ALA A 221 -14.69 -26.10 -15.25
C ALA A 221 -15.85 -26.51 -14.31
N HIS A 222 -17.02 -26.84 -14.89
CA HIS A 222 -18.17 -27.29 -14.09
C HIS A 222 -18.12 -28.81 -13.89
N PHE A 223 -17.97 -29.25 -12.63
CA PHE A 223 -18.06 -30.66 -12.24
C PHE A 223 -18.58 -30.78 -10.81
N SER A 224 -19.25 -31.89 -10.52
CA SER A 224 -19.77 -32.16 -9.18
C SER A 224 -18.82 -33.07 -8.39
N LEU A 225 -18.49 -32.64 -7.16
CA LEU A 225 -17.70 -33.41 -6.19
C LEU A 225 -18.58 -34.09 -5.13
N GLY A 226 -19.83 -34.34 -5.42
CA GLY A 226 -20.79 -35.00 -4.52
C GLY A 226 -21.36 -34.04 -3.45
N PHE A 227 -20.56 -33.39 -2.67
CA PHE A 227 -20.97 -32.39 -1.66
C PHE A 227 -20.85 -30.95 -2.15
N LEU A 228 -20.21 -30.72 -3.26
CA LEU A 228 -19.92 -29.39 -3.83
C LEU A 228 -20.01 -29.41 -5.34
N ASP A 229 -20.84 -28.53 -5.89
CA ASP A 229 -20.83 -28.23 -7.33
C ASP A 229 -19.74 -27.23 -7.63
N PHE A 230 -18.65 -27.70 -8.23
CA PHE A 230 -17.53 -26.86 -8.58
C PHE A 230 -17.84 -26.08 -9.86
N GLN A 231 -17.88 -24.76 -9.76
CA GLN A 231 -18.20 -23.83 -10.84
C GLN A 231 -16.97 -23.01 -11.24
N SER A 232 -17.03 -22.35 -12.41
CA SER A 232 -15.91 -21.56 -12.96
C SER A 232 -15.44 -20.45 -12.03
N TRP A 233 -16.31 -19.82 -11.24
CA TRP A 233 -15.91 -18.80 -10.29
C TRP A 233 -15.01 -19.35 -9.15
N ARG A 234 -15.19 -20.63 -8.79
CA ARG A 234 -14.33 -21.31 -7.81
C ARG A 234 -12.92 -21.53 -8.36
N LEU A 235 -12.82 -21.89 -9.65
CA LEU A 235 -11.55 -21.98 -10.34
C LEU A 235 -10.85 -20.60 -10.41
N PHE A 236 -11.62 -19.55 -10.71
CA PHE A 236 -11.10 -18.18 -10.67
C PHE A 236 -10.50 -17.83 -9.31
N VAL A 237 -11.16 -18.18 -8.20
CA VAL A 237 -10.65 -17.99 -6.83
C VAL A 237 -9.32 -18.73 -6.62
N VAL A 238 -9.19 -19.98 -7.09
CA VAL A 238 -7.92 -20.72 -7.03
C VAL A 238 -6.84 -20.00 -7.82
N LEU A 239 -7.13 -19.57 -9.04
CA LEU A 239 -6.16 -18.88 -9.89
C LEU A 239 -5.70 -17.55 -9.29
N CYS A 240 -6.59 -16.83 -8.61
CA CYS A 240 -6.24 -15.60 -7.90
C CYS A 240 -5.29 -15.83 -6.71
N SER A 241 -5.27 -17.02 -6.12
CA SER A 241 -4.35 -17.35 -5.03
C SER A 241 -2.94 -17.71 -5.51
N VAL A 242 -2.77 -18.10 -6.77
CA VAL A 242 -1.48 -18.52 -7.34
C VAL A 242 -0.41 -17.42 -7.27
N PRO A 243 -0.68 -16.16 -7.61
CA PRO A 243 0.32 -15.09 -7.48
C PRO A 243 0.89 -14.95 -6.06
N SER A 244 0.05 -15.05 -5.02
CA SER A 244 0.50 -14.96 -3.62
C SER A 244 1.38 -16.15 -3.23
N LEU A 245 1.00 -17.36 -3.60
CA LEU A 245 1.78 -18.56 -3.31
C LEU A 245 3.12 -18.58 -4.06
N THR A 246 3.12 -18.18 -5.34
CA THR A 246 4.37 -18.06 -6.11
C THR A 246 5.28 -16.98 -5.55
N SER A 247 4.72 -15.84 -5.11
CA SER A 247 5.48 -14.79 -4.43
C SER A 247 6.12 -15.30 -3.15
N ALA A 248 5.34 -16.00 -2.30
CA ALA A 248 5.84 -16.58 -1.05
C ALA A 248 7.01 -17.55 -1.33
N LEU A 249 6.88 -18.39 -2.36
CA LEU A 249 7.91 -19.34 -2.76
C LEU A 249 9.19 -18.63 -3.24
N VAL A 250 9.05 -17.60 -4.08
CA VAL A 250 10.19 -16.81 -4.58
C VAL A 250 10.89 -16.09 -3.44
N PHE A 251 10.15 -15.46 -2.52
CA PHE A 251 10.74 -14.82 -1.34
C PHE A 251 11.51 -15.82 -0.47
N ARG A 252 10.94 -17.01 -0.24
CA ARG A 252 11.58 -18.04 0.58
C ARG A 252 12.87 -18.59 -0.03
N LEU A 253 12.91 -18.75 -1.34
CA LEU A 253 14.04 -19.42 -2.03
C LEU A 253 15.15 -18.47 -2.44
N PHE A 254 14.82 -17.24 -2.82
CA PHE A 254 15.76 -16.35 -3.52
C PHE A 254 16.04 -15.04 -2.81
N MET A 255 15.13 -14.56 -1.94
CA MET A 255 15.28 -13.24 -1.36
C MET A 255 15.99 -13.30 -0.01
N PRO A 256 17.06 -12.48 0.19
CA PRO A 256 17.74 -12.38 1.46
C PRO A 256 16.90 -11.59 2.47
N GLU A 257 17.23 -11.70 3.75
CA GLU A 257 16.65 -10.81 4.77
C GLU A 257 17.19 -9.37 4.61
N SER A 258 16.44 -8.39 5.09
CA SER A 258 16.84 -6.99 5.03
C SER A 258 18.20 -6.76 5.71
N PRO A 259 19.18 -6.15 5.02
CA PRO A 259 20.48 -5.84 5.63
C PRO A 259 20.35 -4.86 6.79
N LYS A 260 19.37 -3.97 6.76
CA LYS A 260 19.07 -3.06 7.87
C LYS A 260 18.60 -3.82 9.11
N PHE A 261 17.66 -4.76 8.93
CA PHE A 261 17.18 -5.61 10.02
C PHE A 261 18.32 -6.46 10.59
N LEU A 262 19.17 -7.06 9.75
CA LEU A 262 20.31 -7.87 10.17
C LEU A 262 21.30 -7.05 11.03
N LEU A 263 21.55 -5.80 10.65
CA LEU A 263 22.40 -4.89 11.43
C LEU A 263 21.77 -4.52 12.77
N GLU A 264 20.49 -4.23 12.81
CA GLU A 264 19.74 -3.94 14.04
C GLU A 264 19.68 -5.16 14.98
N ALA A 265 19.68 -6.37 14.41
CA ALA A 265 19.77 -7.64 15.16
C ALA A 265 21.19 -8.04 15.57
N GLY A 266 22.22 -7.25 15.22
CA GLY A 266 23.62 -7.53 15.53
C GLY A 266 24.30 -8.60 14.65
N GLN A 267 23.68 -8.98 13.54
CA GLN A 267 24.17 -9.97 12.59
C GLN A 267 24.99 -9.31 11.46
N GLU A 268 26.11 -8.69 11.79
CA GLU A 268 26.94 -7.92 10.86
C GLU A 268 27.47 -8.77 9.69
N LYS A 269 27.88 -10.02 9.96
CA LYS A 269 28.42 -10.93 8.93
C LYS A 269 27.37 -11.27 7.87
N GLU A 270 26.12 -11.51 8.27
CA GLU A 270 25.02 -11.80 7.38
C GLU A 270 24.62 -10.56 6.57
N ALA A 271 24.60 -9.39 7.20
CA ALA A 271 24.35 -8.12 6.50
C ALA A 271 25.42 -7.86 5.42
N LEU A 272 26.69 -8.07 5.77
CA LEU A 272 27.80 -7.92 4.82
C LEU A 272 27.69 -8.93 3.65
N HIS A 273 27.26 -10.16 3.93
CA HIS A 273 27.00 -11.14 2.88
C HIS A 273 25.92 -10.65 1.89
N VAL A 274 24.83 -10.06 2.40
CA VAL A 274 23.77 -9.48 1.56
C VAL A 274 24.34 -8.37 0.67
N PHE A 275 25.16 -7.45 1.19
CA PHE A 275 25.81 -6.41 0.39
C PHE A 275 26.75 -6.99 -0.68
N LYS A 276 27.48 -8.06 -0.37
CA LYS A 276 28.32 -8.77 -1.36
C LYS A 276 27.48 -9.36 -2.50
N VAL A 277 26.35 -9.97 -2.19
CA VAL A 277 25.41 -10.50 -3.21
C VAL A 277 24.83 -9.37 -4.06
N MET A 278 24.42 -8.27 -3.44
CA MET A 278 23.92 -7.07 -4.16
C MET A 278 24.95 -6.54 -5.13
N PHE A 279 26.19 -6.33 -4.66
CA PHE A 279 27.27 -5.81 -5.49
C PHE A 279 27.62 -6.76 -6.64
N LYS A 280 27.73 -8.06 -6.36
CA LYS A 280 28.04 -9.09 -7.39
C LYS A 280 27.00 -9.08 -8.52
N LEU A 281 25.72 -8.96 -8.20
CA LEU A 281 24.67 -8.90 -9.20
C LEU A 281 24.62 -7.54 -9.92
N ASN A 282 24.86 -6.43 -9.21
CA ASN A 282 24.87 -5.10 -9.82
C ASN A 282 26.07 -4.87 -10.75
N MET A 283 27.20 -5.53 -10.47
CA MET A 283 28.44 -5.45 -11.24
C MET A 283 28.68 -6.68 -12.11
N TRP A 284 27.62 -7.44 -12.42
CA TRP A 284 27.71 -8.63 -13.27
C TRP A 284 28.42 -8.31 -14.59
N GLY A 285 29.45 -9.08 -14.90
CA GLY A 285 30.27 -8.90 -16.13
C GLY A 285 31.32 -7.79 -16.07
N LYS A 286 31.46 -7.03 -14.98
CA LYS A 286 32.43 -5.94 -14.84
C LYS A 286 33.72 -6.34 -14.11
N GLY A 287 33.83 -7.56 -13.59
CA GLY A 287 35.02 -8.10 -12.94
C GLY A 287 35.49 -7.35 -11.68
N LYS A 288 34.67 -6.51 -11.08
CA LYS A 288 34.97 -5.77 -9.86
C LYS A 288 34.57 -6.58 -8.64
N SER A 289 35.41 -6.57 -7.60
CA SER A 289 35.09 -7.08 -6.27
C SER A 289 34.65 -5.93 -5.35
N LEU A 290 33.75 -6.22 -4.42
CA LEU A 290 33.37 -5.26 -3.38
C LEU A 290 34.61 -4.99 -2.50
N PRO A 291 34.96 -3.72 -2.23
CA PRO A 291 36.01 -3.39 -1.26
C PRO A 291 35.68 -4.00 0.11
N GLU A 292 36.69 -4.45 0.83
CA GLU A 292 36.49 -4.94 2.19
C GLU A 292 36.23 -3.76 3.13
N PHE A 293 35.07 -3.75 3.78
CA PHE A 293 34.70 -2.76 4.78
C PHE A 293 33.96 -3.43 5.94
N GLY A 294 34.05 -2.82 7.14
CA GLY A 294 33.21 -3.15 8.28
C GLY A 294 31.99 -2.22 8.35
N LEU A 295 30.95 -2.64 9.03
CA LEU A 295 29.73 -1.85 9.21
C LEU A 295 29.72 -1.19 10.61
N CYS A 296 29.28 0.08 10.67
CA CYS A 296 29.09 0.75 11.95
C CYS A 296 27.74 0.33 12.56
N ILE A 297 27.77 -0.34 13.69
CA ILE A 297 26.56 -0.65 14.47
C ILE A 297 26.25 0.56 15.36
N ASN A 298 25.08 1.17 15.16
CA ASN A 298 24.61 2.23 16.07
C ASN A 298 24.26 1.65 17.44
N SER A 299 25.17 1.75 18.39
CA SER A 299 25.02 1.22 19.75
C SER A 299 23.92 1.88 20.59
N LYS A 300 23.39 3.05 20.16
CA LYS A 300 22.32 3.77 20.89
C LYS A 300 21.01 2.99 21.05
N LYS A 301 20.65 2.12 20.10
CA LYS A 301 19.44 1.29 20.25
C LYS A 301 19.63 0.08 21.17
N ARG A 302 20.87 -0.35 21.39
CA ARG A 302 21.17 -1.48 22.26
C ARG A 302 21.02 -1.11 23.74
N SER A 303 21.40 0.11 24.12
CA SER A 303 21.23 0.61 25.49
C SER A 303 19.75 0.84 25.85
N GLU A 304 18.90 1.26 24.91
CA GLU A 304 17.45 1.41 25.15
C GLU A 304 16.70 0.06 25.29
N GLN A 305 17.24 -1.02 24.72
CA GLN A 305 16.71 -2.37 24.89
C GLN A 305 17.19 -3.04 26.18
N GLU A 306 18.36 -2.70 26.67
CA GLU A 306 18.91 -3.22 27.94
C GLU A 306 18.30 -2.52 29.18
N GLU A 307 17.82 -1.28 29.06
CA GLU A 307 17.10 -0.59 30.14
C GLU A 307 15.69 -1.13 30.40
N THR A 308 15.09 -1.84 29.46
CA THR A 308 13.84 -2.58 29.69
C THR A 308 14.15 -4.01 30.16
N GLY A 309 14.74 -4.14 31.34
CA GLY A 309 15.02 -5.42 32.00
C GLY A 309 13.77 -6.31 32.17
N PRO A 310 13.97 -7.64 32.40
CA PRO A 310 12.90 -8.65 32.34
C PRO A 310 11.86 -8.62 33.48
N HIS A 311 11.78 -7.57 34.28
CA HIS A 311 11.00 -7.53 35.52
C HIS A 311 9.64 -6.81 35.46
N GLY A 312 9.14 -6.41 34.27
CA GLY A 312 7.79 -5.84 34.13
C GLY A 312 6.73 -6.90 33.85
N SER A 313 5.57 -6.81 34.52
CA SER A 313 4.37 -7.60 34.21
C SER A 313 4.01 -7.49 32.73
N GLN A 314 3.46 -8.56 32.10
CA GLN A 314 2.99 -8.53 30.71
C GLN A 314 2.06 -7.32 30.44
N ARG A 315 1.27 -6.92 31.43
CA ARG A 315 0.36 -5.77 31.36
C ARG A 315 1.12 -4.44 31.29
N GLU A 316 2.23 -4.30 31.99
CA GLU A 316 3.07 -3.09 31.96
C GLU A 316 3.81 -2.96 30.63
N ARG A 317 4.30 -4.08 30.08
CA ARG A 317 4.92 -4.12 28.73
C ARG A 317 3.91 -3.73 27.66
N LEU A 318 2.69 -4.28 27.71
CA LEU A 318 1.62 -3.92 26.76
C LEU A 318 1.24 -2.45 26.88
N CYS A 319 1.12 -1.92 28.10
CA CYS A 319 0.84 -0.51 28.35
C CYS A 319 1.93 0.41 27.79
N CYS A 320 3.21 0.02 27.95
CA CYS A 320 4.35 0.77 27.41
C CYS A 320 4.35 0.76 25.87
N ILE A 321 4.07 -0.38 25.25
CA ILE A 321 3.97 -0.51 23.78
C ILE A 321 2.83 0.37 23.25
N VAL A 322 1.65 0.29 23.86
CA VAL A 322 0.49 1.11 23.48
C VAL A 322 0.79 2.60 23.65
N LYS A 323 1.43 2.98 24.77
CA LYS A 323 1.83 4.38 25.03
C LYS A 323 2.85 4.88 23.98
N LYS A 324 3.85 4.07 23.63
CA LYS A 324 4.81 4.40 22.56
C LYS A 324 4.14 4.52 21.19
N ALA A 325 3.19 3.64 20.86
CA ALA A 325 2.43 3.69 19.62
C ALA A 325 1.46 4.89 19.55
N MET A 326 0.90 5.29 20.69
CA MET A 326 -0.02 6.43 20.77
C MET A 326 0.66 7.79 20.77
N MET A 327 1.95 7.85 21.11
CA MET A 327 2.69 9.12 21.21
C MET A 327 2.77 9.88 19.87
N PRO A 328 3.11 9.25 18.72
CA PRO A 328 3.10 9.92 17.41
C PRO A 328 1.70 10.42 17.02
N ILE A 329 0.66 9.61 17.30
CA ILE A 329 -0.72 9.99 17.00
C ILE A 329 -1.12 11.23 17.81
N LYS A 330 -0.76 11.28 19.09
CA LYS A 330 -1.00 12.46 19.93
C LYS A 330 -0.25 13.70 19.41
N GLN A 331 0.96 13.53 18.89
CA GLN A 331 1.73 14.62 18.28
C GLN A 331 1.07 15.16 17.01
N MET A 332 0.47 14.29 16.18
CA MET A 332 -0.24 14.69 14.95
C MET A 332 -1.43 15.61 15.24
N PHE A 333 -2.14 15.37 16.35
CA PHE A 333 -3.32 16.16 16.75
C PHE A 333 -2.99 17.29 17.72
N ASN A 334 -1.73 17.66 17.87
CA ASN A 334 -1.27 18.76 18.72
C ASN A 334 -0.64 19.89 17.91
N GLY A 335 -0.75 21.12 18.42
CA GLY A 335 -0.09 22.31 17.87
C GLY A 335 -0.46 22.62 16.40
N SER A 336 0.53 22.97 15.61
CA SER A 336 0.40 23.40 14.20
C SER A 336 -0.06 22.30 13.24
N LEU A 337 0.14 21.02 13.60
CA LEU A 337 -0.24 19.88 12.78
C LEU A 337 -1.72 19.51 12.90
N ARG A 338 -2.39 19.97 13.96
CA ARG A 338 -3.78 19.60 14.28
C ARG A 338 -4.73 19.84 13.11
N SER A 339 -4.73 21.04 12.55
CA SER A 339 -5.62 21.39 11.43
C SER A 339 -5.34 20.52 10.19
N ARG A 340 -4.06 20.32 9.85
CA ARG A 340 -3.64 19.48 8.72
C ARG A 340 -4.09 18.02 8.90
N SER A 341 -3.95 17.49 10.12
CA SER A 341 -4.35 16.12 10.44
C SER A 341 -5.86 15.91 10.35
N PHE A 342 -6.69 16.86 10.81
CA PHE A 342 -8.13 16.77 10.65
C PHE A 342 -8.58 16.85 9.19
N ILE A 343 -7.97 17.73 8.39
CA ILE A 343 -8.24 17.84 6.96
C ILE A 343 -7.91 16.52 6.26
N LEU A 344 -6.71 15.96 6.48
CA LEU A 344 -6.31 14.70 5.90
C LEU A 344 -7.18 13.52 6.35
N LEU A 345 -7.61 13.50 7.61
CA LEU A 345 -8.51 12.47 8.13
C LEU A 345 -9.82 12.45 7.35
N ILE A 346 -10.43 13.62 7.11
CA ILE A 346 -11.66 13.74 6.32
C ILE A 346 -11.41 13.27 4.88
N ILE A 347 -10.31 13.69 4.26
CA ILE A 347 -9.99 13.33 2.88
C ILE A 347 -9.78 11.82 2.74
N PHE A 348 -8.97 11.19 3.62
CA PHE A 348 -8.74 9.75 3.62
C PHE A 348 -10.03 8.96 3.82
N TYR A 349 -10.91 9.43 4.72
CA TYR A 349 -12.21 8.83 4.92
C TYR A 349 -13.08 8.93 3.66
N CYS A 350 -13.20 10.12 3.08
CA CYS A 350 -14.06 10.37 1.92
C CYS A 350 -13.60 9.58 0.68
N ILE A 351 -12.29 9.60 0.36
CA ILE A 351 -11.76 8.89 -0.79
C ILE A 351 -11.86 7.37 -0.61
N SER A 352 -11.57 6.85 0.57
CA SER A 352 -11.61 5.42 0.84
C SER A 352 -13.03 4.88 0.81
N PHE A 353 -13.97 5.59 1.43
CA PHE A 353 -15.40 5.24 1.39
C PHE A 353 -15.90 5.23 -0.05
N GLY A 354 -15.62 6.29 -0.81
CA GLY A 354 -16.09 6.43 -2.19
C GLY A 354 -15.46 5.44 -3.14
N TYR A 355 -14.14 5.35 -3.13
CA TYR A 355 -13.41 4.48 -4.03
C TYR A 355 -13.69 3.01 -3.77
N TYR A 356 -13.39 2.50 -2.57
CA TYR A 356 -13.58 1.08 -2.26
C TYR A 356 -15.06 0.69 -2.16
N GLY A 357 -15.93 1.59 -1.71
CA GLY A 357 -17.36 1.35 -1.67
C GLY A 357 -17.97 1.15 -3.04
N LEU A 358 -17.66 2.02 -4.01
CA LEU A 358 -18.22 1.92 -5.36
C LEU A 358 -17.45 0.93 -6.24
N TRP A 359 -16.11 0.97 -6.19
CA TRP A 359 -15.26 0.19 -7.07
C TRP A 359 -15.42 -1.33 -6.90
N MET A 360 -15.60 -1.78 -5.66
CA MET A 360 -15.87 -3.18 -5.37
C MET A 360 -17.23 -3.67 -5.88
N TRP A 361 -18.16 -2.75 -6.14
CA TRP A 361 -19.51 -3.05 -6.59
C TRP A 361 -19.70 -2.93 -8.09
N PHE A 362 -18.73 -2.46 -8.86
CA PHE A 362 -18.88 -2.29 -10.31
C PHE A 362 -19.34 -3.56 -11.04
N PRO A 363 -18.79 -4.77 -10.82
CA PRO A 363 -19.28 -5.95 -11.52
C PRO A 363 -20.76 -6.25 -11.25
N GLU A 364 -21.23 -6.04 -10.01
CA GLU A 364 -22.64 -6.20 -9.66
C GLU A 364 -23.51 -5.11 -10.29
N LEU A 365 -23.05 -3.87 -10.32
CA LEU A 365 -23.76 -2.77 -10.96
C LEU A 365 -23.86 -2.98 -12.48
N PHE A 366 -22.80 -3.44 -13.12
CA PHE A 366 -22.82 -3.77 -14.56
C PHE A 366 -23.78 -4.92 -14.86
N LYS A 367 -23.84 -5.94 -13.99
CA LYS A 367 -24.86 -6.99 -14.11
C LYS A 367 -26.27 -6.42 -14.02
N ARG A 368 -26.56 -5.52 -13.09
CA ARG A 368 -27.87 -4.88 -12.94
C ARG A 368 -28.24 -4.03 -14.16
N ILE A 369 -27.28 -3.31 -14.73
CA ILE A 369 -27.47 -2.55 -15.98
C ILE A 369 -27.75 -3.51 -17.15
N GLU A 370 -27.04 -4.63 -17.21
CA GLU A 370 -27.20 -5.63 -18.26
C GLU A 370 -28.58 -6.30 -18.21
N ASP A 371 -29.08 -6.59 -17.01
CA ASP A 371 -30.35 -7.28 -16.79
C ASP A 371 -31.56 -6.33 -16.79
N GLY A 372 -31.40 -5.09 -16.30
CA GLY A 372 -32.50 -4.15 -16.05
C GLY A 372 -32.38 -2.78 -16.74
N GLY A 373 -31.30 -2.51 -17.49
CA GLY A 373 -31.09 -1.25 -18.23
C GLY A 373 -30.65 -0.05 -17.39
N SER A 374 -30.62 -0.15 -16.04
CA SER A 374 -30.18 0.91 -15.13
C SER A 374 -29.49 0.33 -13.90
N PRO A 375 -28.49 1.02 -13.32
CA PRO A 375 -27.87 0.58 -12.04
C PRO A 375 -28.90 0.45 -10.92
N CYS A 376 -29.95 1.23 -10.99
CA CYS A 376 -31.05 1.28 -10.02
C CYS A 376 -32.36 0.72 -10.56
N ALA A 377 -32.31 -0.07 -11.62
CA ALA A 377 -33.50 -0.80 -12.04
C ALA A 377 -33.99 -1.66 -10.88
N ASN A 378 -35.24 -1.46 -10.50
CA ASN A 378 -35.85 -2.18 -9.39
C ASN A 378 -35.60 -3.68 -9.58
N ALA A 379 -34.89 -4.27 -8.67
CA ALA A 379 -34.85 -5.71 -8.47
C ALA A 379 -36.19 -6.21 -7.89
N SER A 380 -37.27 -5.46 -8.09
CA SER A 380 -38.65 -5.88 -7.87
C SER A 380 -39.07 -6.84 -8.97
N LEU A 381 -38.32 -7.95 -9.09
CA LEU A 381 -38.94 -9.15 -9.63
C LEU A 381 -39.90 -9.68 -8.59
N PRO A 382 -41.13 -10.02 -8.98
CA PRO A 382 -42.13 -10.46 -8.04
C PRO A 382 -41.63 -11.70 -7.30
N SER A 383 -41.86 -11.70 -6.02
CA SER A 383 -41.65 -12.78 -5.04
C SER A 383 -42.38 -14.10 -5.36
N LEU A 384 -42.73 -14.35 -6.61
CA LEU A 384 -43.56 -15.46 -7.06
C LEU A 384 -42.81 -16.57 -7.82
N LEU A 385 -41.50 -16.45 -8.05
CA LEU A 385 -40.74 -17.54 -8.68
C LEU A 385 -39.63 -18.03 -7.74
N HIS A 386 -40.00 -18.95 -6.89
CA HIS A 386 -39.12 -19.76 -6.01
C HIS A 386 -38.22 -20.73 -6.82
N ASN A 387 -38.22 -20.64 -8.15
CA ASN A 387 -37.33 -21.32 -9.09
C ASN A 387 -36.58 -20.28 -9.93
N GLN A 388 -35.85 -19.37 -9.30
CA GLN A 388 -34.89 -18.57 -10.03
C GLN A 388 -33.74 -19.48 -10.47
N SER A 389 -33.84 -19.99 -11.70
CA SER A 389 -32.69 -20.51 -12.41
C SER A 389 -31.62 -19.41 -12.44
N CYS A 390 -30.50 -19.67 -11.76
CA CYS A 390 -29.35 -18.77 -11.79
C CYS A 390 -28.83 -18.72 -13.22
N TYR A 391 -29.19 -17.67 -13.94
CA TYR A 391 -28.68 -17.43 -15.29
C TYR A 391 -27.17 -17.15 -15.20
N PRO A 392 -26.37 -17.75 -16.10
CA PRO A 392 -24.96 -17.44 -16.18
C PRO A 392 -24.77 -15.94 -16.45
N VAL A 393 -23.88 -15.29 -15.71
CA VAL A 393 -23.58 -13.87 -15.90
C VAL A 393 -22.95 -13.68 -17.27
N LYS A 394 -23.44 -12.67 -18.02
CA LYS A 394 -22.95 -12.40 -19.38
C LYS A 394 -21.47 -12.01 -19.38
N THR A 395 -20.75 -12.46 -20.39
CA THR A 395 -19.32 -12.15 -20.60
C THR A 395 -19.04 -10.64 -20.65
N ALA A 396 -20.01 -9.84 -21.12
CA ALA A 396 -19.92 -8.39 -21.21
C ALA A 396 -19.61 -7.73 -19.85
N VAL A 397 -20.18 -8.23 -18.75
CA VAL A 397 -19.96 -7.68 -17.40
C VAL A 397 -18.48 -7.75 -17.00
N TYR A 398 -17.83 -8.86 -17.29
CA TYR A 398 -16.40 -9.05 -16.96
C TYR A 398 -15.48 -8.29 -17.91
N MET A 399 -15.89 -8.16 -19.19
CA MET A 399 -15.18 -7.32 -20.16
C MET A 399 -15.23 -5.84 -19.76
N GLU A 400 -16.38 -5.36 -19.32
CA GLU A 400 -16.56 -3.99 -18.81
C GLU A 400 -15.70 -3.76 -17.56
N GLY A 401 -15.68 -4.72 -16.62
CA GLY A 401 -14.79 -4.68 -15.47
C GLY A 401 -13.31 -4.64 -15.84
N PHE A 402 -12.90 -5.38 -16.87
CA PHE A 402 -11.54 -5.34 -17.39
C PHE A 402 -11.19 -3.96 -17.99
N ILE A 403 -12.08 -3.36 -18.75
CA ILE A 403 -11.88 -2.02 -19.33
C ILE A 403 -11.72 -0.98 -18.22
N VAL A 404 -12.57 -1.04 -17.17
CA VAL A 404 -12.47 -0.14 -16.01
C VAL A 404 -11.15 -0.33 -15.27
N ALA A 405 -10.70 -1.56 -15.03
CA ALA A 405 -9.42 -1.83 -14.40
C ALA A 405 -8.25 -1.31 -15.26
N ALA A 406 -8.30 -1.46 -16.58
CA ALA A 406 -7.28 -0.95 -17.51
C ALA A 406 -7.24 0.58 -17.55
N SER A 407 -8.35 1.27 -17.32
CA SER A 407 -8.43 2.74 -17.30
C SER A 407 -7.63 3.37 -16.16
N ASN A 408 -7.22 2.60 -15.17
CA ASN A 408 -6.32 3.06 -14.09
C ASN A 408 -4.91 3.41 -14.60
N LEU A 409 -4.41 2.74 -15.63
CA LEU A 409 -3.07 2.97 -16.17
C LEU A 409 -2.88 4.40 -16.73
N PRO A 410 -3.76 4.91 -17.62
CA PRO A 410 -3.66 6.30 -18.08
C PRO A 410 -3.66 7.30 -16.93
N GLY A 411 -4.50 7.10 -15.90
CA GLY A 411 -4.54 7.97 -14.73
C GLY A 411 -3.23 7.99 -13.95
N ASN A 412 -2.62 6.81 -13.77
CA ASN A 412 -1.32 6.70 -13.10
C ASN A 412 -0.20 7.38 -13.90
N ILE A 413 -0.14 7.15 -15.21
CA ILE A 413 0.85 7.79 -16.10
C ILE A 413 0.69 9.31 -16.08
N PHE A 414 -0.55 9.80 -16.17
CA PHE A 414 -0.86 11.23 -16.10
C PHE A 414 -0.35 11.84 -14.79
N THR A 415 -0.55 11.15 -13.66
CA THR A 415 -0.05 11.62 -12.36
C THR A 415 1.46 11.77 -12.36
N ILE A 416 2.18 10.76 -12.83
CA ILE A 416 3.66 10.77 -12.87
C ILE A 416 4.18 11.95 -13.70
N LEU A 417 3.52 12.27 -14.81
CA LEU A 417 3.96 13.34 -15.70
C LEU A 417 3.66 14.76 -15.18
N ILE A 418 2.59 14.91 -14.41
CA ILE A 418 2.06 16.25 -14.07
C ILE A 418 2.29 16.62 -12.60
N MET A 419 2.53 15.65 -11.72
CA MET A 419 2.70 15.87 -10.29
C MET A 419 3.74 16.94 -9.95
N ASP A 420 4.91 16.88 -10.60
CA ASP A 420 6.02 17.81 -10.33
C ASP A 420 5.72 19.24 -10.80
N THR A 421 4.88 19.39 -11.84
CA THR A 421 4.55 20.70 -12.41
C THR A 421 3.39 21.37 -11.68
N THR A 422 2.35 20.63 -11.38
CA THR A 422 1.10 21.17 -10.80
C THR A 422 1.11 21.16 -9.28
N GLY A 423 1.78 20.16 -8.68
CA GLY A 423 1.76 19.92 -7.23
C GLY A 423 0.58 19.06 -6.80
N GLY A 424 0.72 18.43 -5.62
CA GLY A 424 -0.25 17.44 -5.13
C GLY A 424 -1.62 18.04 -4.76
N LYS A 425 -1.67 19.24 -4.15
CA LYS A 425 -2.91 19.84 -3.67
C LYS A 425 -3.96 20.10 -4.76
N PRO A 426 -3.67 20.86 -5.85
CA PRO A 426 -4.68 21.12 -6.87
C PRO A 426 -5.07 19.85 -7.61
N LEU A 427 -4.10 18.95 -7.81
CA LEU A 427 -4.34 17.67 -8.47
C LEU A 427 -5.31 16.79 -7.67
N LEU A 428 -5.14 16.73 -6.34
CA LEU A 428 -6.04 16.02 -5.43
C LEU A 428 -7.45 16.63 -5.44
N ALA A 429 -7.56 17.94 -5.29
CA ALA A 429 -8.86 18.62 -5.24
C ALA A 429 -9.65 18.46 -6.54
N VAL A 430 -9.01 18.71 -7.69
CA VAL A 430 -9.68 18.58 -9.00
C VAL A 430 -10.07 17.13 -9.27
N SER A 431 -9.19 16.17 -9.01
CA SER A 431 -9.50 14.77 -9.24
C SER A 431 -10.65 14.25 -8.39
N LEU A 432 -10.75 14.64 -7.12
CA LEU A 432 -11.88 14.27 -6.26
C LEU A 432 -13.19 14.91 -6.74
N MET A 433 -13.17 16.18 -7.17
CA MET A 433 -14.36 16.84 -7.72
C MET A 433 -14.82 16.18 -9.02
N VAL A 434 -13.90 15.87 -9.95
CA VAL A 434 -14.23 15.18 -11.20
C VAL A 434 -14.76 13.78 -10.93
N SER A 435 -14.18 13.05 -9.97
CA SER A 435 -14.68 11.74 -9.54
C SER A 435 -16.11 11.84 -8.98
N SER A 436 -16.39 12.87 -8.16
CA SER A 436 -17.73 13.12 -7.62
C SER A 436 -18.76 13.36 -8.73
N VAL A 437 -18.42 14.23 -9.68
CA VAL A 437 -19.30 14.53 -10.84
C VAL A 437 -19.54 13.27 -11.69
N SER A 438 -18.50 12.46 -11.93
CA SER A 438 -18.63 11.21 -12.67
C SER A 438 -19.60 10.24 -11.98
N VAL A 439 -19.51 10.09 -10.66
CA VAL A 439 -20.42 9.22 -9.88
C VAL A 439 -21.85 9.75 -9.89
N PHE A 440 -22.03 11.07 -9.78
CA PHE A 440 -23.35 11.67 -9.88
C PHE A 440 -24.01 11.35 -11.23
N PHE A 441 -23.26 11.46 -12.34
CA PHE A 441 -23.77 11.13 -13.65
C PHE A 441 -24.01 9.62 -13.87
N ILE A 442 -23.25 8.73 -13.19
CA ILE A 442 -23.52 7.29 -13.22
C ILE A 442 -24.96 6.99 -12.77
N TYR A 443 -25.45 7.73 -11.78
CA TYR A 443 -26.84 7.59 -11.31
C TYR A 443 -27.87 8.00 -12.38
N LEU A 444 -27.58 9.05 -13.14
CA LEU A 444 -28.54 9.63 -14.11
C LEU A 444 -28.58 8.90 -15.47
N VAL A 445 -27.51 8.17 -15.80
CA VAL A 445 -27.35 7.59 -17.13
C VAL A 445 -28.15 6.29 -17.28
N GLN A 446 -28.74 6.10 -18.46
CA GLN A 446 -29.56 4.95 -18.80
C GLN A 446 -28.92 4.03 -19.86
N THR A 447 -27.81 4.46 -20.49
CA THR A 447 -27.15 3.65 -21.53
C THR A 447 -25.89 2.98 -21.01
N LYS A 448 -25.65 1.72 -21.41
CA LYS A 448 -24.49 0.94 -21.00
C LYS A 448 -23.16 1.62 -21.35
N ALA A 449 -23.03 2.14 -22.57
CA ALA A 449 -21.80 2.79 -23.03
C ALA A 449 -21.44 4.02 -22.22
N GLN A 450 -22.41 4.84 -21.84
CA GLN A 450 -22.21 6.03 -21.02
C GLN A 450 -21.84 5.65 -19.58
N SER A 451 -22.50 4.63 -19.02
CA SER A 451 -22.17 4.12 -17.68
C SER A 451 -20.74 3.59 -17.63
N LEU A 452 -20.33 2.82 -18.64
CA LEU A 452 -18.96 2.31 -18.74
C LEU A 452 -17.94 3.46 -18.86
N LEU A 453 -18.21 4.45 -19.71
CA LEU A 453 -17.33 5.62 -19.87
C LEU A 453 -17.17 6.38 -18.56
N LEU A 454 -18.25 6.65 -17.85
CA LEU A 454 -18.21 7.34 -16.55
C LEU A 454 -17.49 6.53 -15.49
N SER A 455 -17.66 5.21 -15.48
CA SER A 455 -16.93 4.31 -14.58
C SER A 455 -15.42 4.31 -14.86
N CYS A 456 -15.03 4.36 -16.15
CA CYS A 456 -13.63 4.49 -16.53
C CYS A 456 -13.04 5.84 -16.11
N ILE A 457 -13.79 6.94 -16.29
CA ILE A 457 -13.38 8.27 -15.85
C ILE A 457 -13.23 8.28 -14.32
N PHE A 458 -14.21 7.77 -13.58
CA PHE A 458 -14.14 7.67 -12.13
C PHE A 458 -12.92 6.88 -11.69
N SER A 459 -12.68 5.70 -12.26
CA SER A 459 -11.57 4.82 -11.89
C SER A 459 -10.21 5.47 -12.17
N GLY A 460 -9.99 5.97 -13.38
CA GLY A 460 -8.74 6.61 -13.76
C GLY A 460 -8.44 7.89 -12.99
N VAL A 461 -9.44 8.73 -12.76
CA VAL A 461 -9.28 9.99 -12.01
C VAL A 461 -9.11 9.72 -10.50
N SER A 462 -9.74 8.70 -9.95
CA SER A 462 -9.55 8.32 -8.55
C SER A 462 -8.13 7.86 -8.25
N VAL A 463 -7.45 7.22 -9.21
CA VAL A 463 -6.02 6.87 -9.06
C VAL A 463 -5.15 8.13 -8.96
N ILE A 464 -5.48 9.17 -9.74
CA ILE A 464 -4.78 10.46 -9.63
C ILE A 464 -4.95 11.03 -8.20
N ALA A 465 -6.16 10.95 -7.65
CA ALA A 465 -6.44 11.39 -6.28
C ALA A 465 -5.64 10.61 -5.24
N TRP A 466 -5.56 9.27 -5.36
CA TRP A 466 -4.78 8.43 -4.45
C TRP A 466 -3.30 8.76 -4.48
N ASN A 467 -2.70 8.83 -5.67
CA ASN A 467 -1.29 9.17 -5.82
C ASN A 467 -0.97 10.56 -5.26
N SER A 468 -1.86 11.54 -5.50
CA SER A 468 -1.69 12.90 -4.98
C SER A 468 -1.80 12.96 -3.46
N LEU A 469 -2.71 12.17 -2.88
CA LEU A 469 -2.91 12.07 -1.44
C LEU A 469 -1.70 11.43 -0.74
N ASP A 470 -1.12 10.39 -1.33
CA ASP A 470 0.08 9.72 -0.82
C ASP A 470 1.28 10.68 -0.81
N VAL A 471 1.48 11.44 -1.88
CA VAL A 471 2.53 12.47 -1.95
C VAL A 471 2.33 13.53 -0.88
N LEU A 472 1.14 14.11 -0.80
CA LEU A 472 0.81 15.13 0.23
C LEU A 472 0.96 14.59 1.65
N GLY A 473 0.57 13.34 1.89
CA GLY A 473 0.76 12.67 3.18
C GLY A 473 2.22 12.57 3.59
N THR A 474 3.13 12.41 2.61
CA THR A 474 4.58 12.38 2.88
C THR A 474 5.18 13.77 3.07
N GLU A 475 4.67 14.79 2.38
CA GLU A 475 5.18 16.17 2.43
C GLU A 475 4.72 16.93 3.68
N LEU A 476 3.50 16.67 4.16
CA LEU A 476 2.89 17.44 5.26
C LEU A 476 3.41 17.06 6.65
N TYR A 477 4.11 15.92 6.79
CA TYR A 477 4.59 15.43 8.08
C TYR A 477 6.12 15.34 8.16
N PRO A 478 6.71 15.72 9.31
CA PRO A 478 8.14 15.52 9.57
C PRO A 478 8.51 14.03 9.48
N THR A 479 9.74 13.74 9.08
CA THR A 479 10.24 12.37 8.88
C THR A 479 10.05 11.46 10.08
N GLN A 480 10.13 12.01 11.30
CA GLN A 480 10.03 11.26 12.57
C GLN A 480 8.64 10.62 12.81
N ILE A 481 7.56 11.29 12.38
CA ILE A 481 6.18 10.83 12.61
C ILE A 481 5.46 10.43 11.32
N ARG A 482 6.09 10.61 10.16
CA ARG A 482 5.50 10.39 8.81
C ARG A 482 4.92 8.99 8.64
N SER A 483 5.68 7.95 8.99
CA SER A 483 5.23 6.56 8.85
C SER A 483 4.04 6.24 9.76
N SER A 484 4.06 6.75 11.00
CA SER A 484 2.95 6.59 11.94
C SER A 484 1.71 7.34 11.48
N ALA A 485 1.88 8.53 10.88
CA ALA A 485 0.79 9.32 10.32
C ALA A 485 0.13 8.60 9.16
N LEU A 486 0.91 8.15 8.18
CA LEU A 486 0.40 7.40 7.03
C LEU A 486 -0.28 6.10 7.46
N GLY A 487 0.30 5.37 8.42
CA GLY A 487 -0.31 4.17 8.99
C GLY A 487 -1.66 4.44 9.65
N PHE A 488 -1.78 5.52 10.41
CA PHE A 488 -3.04 5.95 11.04
C PHE A 488 -4.11 6.27 9.99
N PHE A 489 -3.79 7.09 8.99
CA PHE A 489 -4.74 7.46 7.94
C PHE A 489 -5.14 6.27 7.07
N THR A 490 -4.22 5.37 6.77
CA THR A 490 -4.55 4.11 6.09
C THR A 490 -5.53 3.28 6.92
N GLY A 491 -5.35 3.20 8.24
CA GLY A 491 -6.30 2.55 9.15
C GLY A 491 -7.70 3.17 9.10
N VAL A 492 -7.79 4.51 9.12
CA VAL A 492 -9.06 5.24 8.95
C VAL A 492 -9.69 4.92 7.59
N GLY A 493 -8.88 4.86 6.53
CA GLY A 493 -9.34 4.47 5.20
C GLY A 493 -9.93 3.05 5.16
N ARG A 494 -9.34 2.09 5.90
CA ARG A 494 -9.92 0.73 6.00
C ARG A 494 -11.27 0.71 6.69
N VAL A 495 -11.45 1.48 7.77
CA VAL A 495 -12.75 1.65 8.43
C VAL A 495 -13.77 2.24 7.46
N ALA A 496 -13.40 3.28 6.72
CA ALA A 496 -14.26 3.89 5.71
C ALA A 496 -14.64 2.90 4.59
N ALA A 497 -13.71 2.07 4.11
CA ALA A 497 -13.98 1.04 3.11
C ALA A 497 -14.96 -0.02 3.63
N ILE A 498 -14.84 -0.45 4.89
CA ILE A 498 -15.78 -1.37 5.54
C ILE A 498 -17.18 -0.74 5.57
N MET A 499 -17.29 0.50 6.04
CA MET A 499 -18.57 1.20 6.13
C MET A 499 -19.20 1.40 4.74
N GLY A 500 -18.41 1.75 3.73
CA GLY A 500 -18.86 1.90 2.36
C GLY A 500 -19.43 0.61 1.77
N ASN A 501 -18.74 -0.49 1.91
CA ASN A 501 -19.17 -1.78 1.39
C ASN A 501 -20.42 -2.33 2.11
N ILE A 502 -20.49 -2.21 3.43
CA ILE A 502 -21.69 -2.57 4.20
C ILE A 502 -22.87 -1.67 3.81
N GLY A 503 -22.64 -0.35 3.71
CA GLY A 503 -23.67 0.60 3.32
C GLY A 503 -24.23 0.32 1.92
N PHE A 504 -23.38 0.00 0.94
CA PHE A 504 -23.83 -0.45 -0.38
C PHE A 504 -24.67 -1.72 -0.29
N GLY A 505 -24.18 -2.75 0.42
CA GLY A 505 -24.89 -4.01 0.56
C GLY A 505 -26.27 -3.88 1.20
N MET A 506 -26.44 -2.99 2.18
CA MET A 506 -27.72 -2.77 2.87
C MET A 506 -28.71 -1.92 2.05
N LEU A 507 -28.21 -0.96 1.26
CA LEU A 507 -29.03 0.07 0.64
C LEU A 507 -29.27 -0.16 -0.85
N VAL A 508 -28.46 -0.97 -1.53
CA VAL A 508 -28.54 -1.13 -2.99
C VAL A 508 -29.87 -1.72 -3.47
N ASP A 509 -30.52 -2.56 -2.68
CA ASP A 509 -31.81 -3.17 -3.03
C ASP A 509 -33.01 -2.32 -2.57
N THR A 510 -32.85 -1.55 -1.49
CA THR A 510 -33.94 -0.73 -0.94
C THR A 510 -34.03 0.63 -1.63
N ASN A 511 -32.89 1.27 -1.82
CA ASN A 511 -32.78 2.55 -2.50
C ASN A 511 -31.37 2.73 -3.08
N CYS A 512 -31.13 2.21 -4.25
CA CYS A 512 -29.85 2.27 -4.94
C CYS A 512 -29.29 3.70 -5.13
N ALA A 513 -30.16 4.70 -5.20
CA ALA A 513 -29.75 6.10 -5.31
C ALA A 513 -28.93 6.56 -4.11
N VAL A 514 -29.30 6.12 -2.90
CA VAL A 514 -28.68 6.59 -1.65
C VAL A 514 -27.18 6.29 -1.60
N PRO A 515 -26.69 5.05 -1.78
CA PRO A 515 -25.26 4.76 -1.72
C PRO A 515 -24.47 5.48 -2.82
N ILE A 516 -24.98 5.57 -4.03
CA ILE A 516 -24.29 6.23 -5.14
C ILE A 516 -24.20 7.74 -4.92
N LEU A 517 -25.30 8.38 -4.52
CA LEU A 517 -25.32 9.82 -4.24
C LEU A 517 -24.48 10.17 -2.99
N LEU A 518 -24.48 9.29 -1.98
CA LEU A 518 -23.63 9.45 -0.79
C LEU A 518 -22.14 9.42 -1.16
N VAL A 519 -21.73 8.51 -2.03
CA VAL A 519 -20.33 8.46 -2.56
C VAL A 519 -20.00 9.76 -3.28
N SER A 520 -20.89 10.23 -4.17
CA SER A 520 -20.69 11.50 -4.89
C SER A 520 -20.54 12.68 -3.90
N ALA A 521 -21.41 12.78 -2.90
CA ALA A 521 -21.36 13.84 -1.90
C ALA A 521 -20.08 13.80 -1.04
N LEU A 522 -19.64 12.59 -0.64
CA LEU A 522 -18.39 12.44 0.13
C LEU A 522 -17.15 12.79 -0.71
N LEU A 523 -17.09 12.37 -1.96
CA LEU A 523 -15.99 12.75 -2.85
C LEU A 523 -15.95 14.25 -3.10
N LEU A 524 -17.10 14.90 -3.26
CA LEU A 524 -17.18 16.36 -3.37
C LEU A 524 -16.69 17.03 -2.09
N THR A 525 -17.12 16.56 -0.94
CA THR A 525 -16.66 17.06 0.37
C THR A 525 -15.15 16.92 0.51
N GLY A 526 -14.61 15.76 0.15
CA GLY A 526 -13.16 15.52 0.15
C GLY A 526 -12.40 16.49 -0.76
N GLY A 527 -12.93 16.75 -1.97
CA GLY A 527 -12.36 17.70 -2.91
C GLY A 527 -12.38 19.15 -2.40
N LEU A 528 -13.48 19.58 -1.82
CA LEU A 528 -13.61 20.92 -1.21
C LEU A 528 -12.69 21.09 0.01
N VAL A 529 -12.63 20.08 0.86
CA VAL A 529 -11.75 20.07 2.04
C VAL A 529 -10.26 20.04 1.62
N ALA A 530 -9.92 19.39 0.52
CA ALA A 530 -8.55 19.40 -0.03
C ALA A 530 -8.06 20.81 -0.40
N LEU A 531 -8.94 21.72 -0.77
CA LEU A 531 -8.61 23.13 -1.03
C LEU A 531 -8.09 23.86 0.22
N LEU A 532 -8.45 23.38 1.42
CA LEU A 532 -8.01 23.97 2.69
C LEU A 532 -6.58 23.54 3.08
N LEU A 533 -6.00 22.54 2.40
CA LEU A 533 -4.60 22.14 2.63
C LEU A 533 -3.63 23.27 2.28
N PRO A 534 -2.51 23.41 3.01
CA PRO A 534 -1.46 24.34 2.62
C PRO A 534 -0.81 23.93 1.29
N GLN A 535 -0.25 24.90 0.57
CA GLN A 535 0.54 24.61 -0.63
C GLN A 535 1.94 24.12 -0.21
N THR A 536 2.35 22.95 -0.70
CA THR A 536 3.62 22.33 -0.35
C THR A 536 4.73 22.59 -1.38
N LYS A 537 4.40 23.17 -2.53
CA LYS A 537 5.29 23.31 -3.71
C LYS A 537 6.60 24.11 -3.48
N HIS A 538 6.77 24.81 -2.34
CA HIS A 538 7.96 25.60 -2.00
C HIS A 538 8.33 25.59 -0.51
N SER A 539 7.75 24.73 0.30
CA SER A 539 8.23 24.57 1.68
C SER A 539 9.45 23.66 1.66
N GLU A 540 10.64 24.24 1.78
CA GLU A 540 11.81 23.47 2.17
C GLU A 540 11.46 22.65 3.41
N LEU A 541 11.78 21.35 3.35
CA LEU A 541 11.60 20.41 4.46
C LEU A 541 12.51 20.87 5.62
N THR A 542 11.97 21.73 6.50
CA THR A 542 12.62 22.08 7.77
C THR A 542 12.46 20.94 8.78
#